data_5f282758fd59550bfebbeb1642c58f25
#
_entry.id   5f282758fd59550bfebbeb1642c58f25
#
_cell.length_a   1.000
_cell.length_b   1.000
_cell.length_c   1.000
_cell.angle_alpha   90.00
_cell.angle_beta   90.00
_cell.angle_gamma   90.00
#
_symmetry.space_group_name_H-M   'P 1'
#
loop_
_entity.id
_entity.type
_entity.pdbx_description
1 polymer ?
#
loop_
_entity_poly.entity_id
_entity_poly.type
_entity_poly.pdbx_seq_one_letter_code
_entity_poly.pdbx_strand_id
1 'polypeptide(L)'
;SKGETYVELGVREGHTSEPLHQAATLNLGKLWSVDINEPTEYRPYEPTLHYEFVKQDSIQFLEEWPKHIKMDVVFVDDWHSYPHVKKQLELLDQCVGPSSIILLHDLMYGNTDPFYHADLSYAGPQWDGGGPYRAVAELNPQFWEWSTLPWNNGLTILRKKYSNKYHRR
;
A
#
# COMPACT_ATOMS: atom_id res chain seq x y z
N SER A 1 12.14 -17.94 14.03
CA SER A 1 11.10 -16.91 13.81
C SER A 1 10.76 -16.90 12.34
N LYS A 2 9.49 -16.81 12.00
CA LYS A 2 9.05 -16.58 10.62
C LYS A 2 9.38 -15.13 10.31
N GLY A 3 10.14 -14.85 9.24
CA GLY A 3 10.42 -13.49 8.83
C GLY A 3 9.14 -12.72 8.44
N GLU A 4 9.22 -11.41 8.45
CA GLU A 4 8.10 -10.52 8.10
C GLU A 4 7.84 -10.50 6.59
N THR A 5 6.59 -10.28 6.21
CA THR A 5 6.13 -10.18 4.82
C THR A 5 5.90 -8.72 4.46
N TYR A 6 6.71 -8.21 3.55
CA TYR A 6 6.61 -6.86 3.01
C TYR A 6 6.04 -6.92 1.58
N VAL A 7 5.15 -6.01 1.24
CA VAL A 7 4.58 -5.88 -0.11
C VAL A 7 4.61 -4.42 -0.53
N GLU A 8 5.05 -4.15 -1.73
CA GLU A 8 5.03 -2.85 -2.38
C GLU A 8 4.18 -2.94 -3.64
N LEU A 9 3.16 -2.10 -3.74
CA LEU A 9 2.29 -1.97 -4.90
C LEU A 9 2.57 -0.62 -5.57
N GLY A 10 3.16 -0.67 -6.76
CA GLY A 10 3.74 0.48 -7.45
C GLY A 10 5.23 0.66 -7.10
N VAL A 11 6.08 0.53 -8.10
CA VAL A 11 7.55 0.51 -7.92
C VAL A 11 8.22 1.67 -8.65
N ARG A 12 7.84 1.91 -9.89
CA ARG A 12 8.36 2.96 -10.76
C ARG A 12 9.90 2.94 -10.85
N GLU A 13 10.61 3.89 -10.26
CA GLU A 13 12.09 3.91 -10.20
C GLU A 13 12.67 2.94 -9.15
N GLY A 14 11.86 2.54 -8.16
CA GLY A 14 12.28 1.66 -7.07
C GLY A 14 12.89 2.38 -5.87
N HIS A 15 12.69 3.68 -5.74
CA HIS A 15 13.22 4.47 -4.61
C HIS A 15 12.67 4.02 -3.26
N THR A 16 11.42 3.54 -3.22
CA THR A 16 10.80 2.97 -2.01
C THR A 16 11.19 1.51 -1.82
N SER A 17 11.43 0.79 -2.92
CA SER A 17 11.85 -0.62 -2.86
C SER A 17 13.16 -0.80 -2.09
N GLU A 18 14.11 0.11 -2.24
CA GLU A 18 15.41 0.01 -1.55
C GLU A 18 15.27 0.00 -0.01
N PRO A 19 14.69 1.01 0.63
CA PRO A 19 14.53 0.99 2.09
C PRO A 19 13.61 -0.13 2.59
N LEU A 20 12.56 -0.51 1.85
CA LEU A 20 11.72 -1.64 2.20
C LEU A 20 12.46 -2.96 2.14
N HIS A 21 13.31 -3.17 1.11
CA HIS A 21 14.15 -4.36 1.01
C HIS A 21 15.18 -4.43 2.14
N GLN A 22 15.80 -3.31 2.51
CA GLN A 22 16.69 -3.24 3.66
C GLN A 22 15.97 -3.63 4.95
N ALA A 23 14.76 -3.09 5.17
CA ALA A 23 13.95 -3.42 6.34
C ALA A 23 13.56 -4.90 6.36
N ALA A 24 13.14 -5.46 5.23
CA ALA A 24 12.81 -6.88 5.10
C ALA A 24 14.02 -7.76 5.44
N THR A 25 15.20 -7.42 4.92
CA THR A 25 16.46 -8.15 5.19
C THR A 25 16.80 -8.14 6.68
N LEU A 26 16.73 -6.98 7.34
CA LEU A 26 17.02 -6.84 8.76
C LEU A 26 16.07 -7.66 9.64
N ASN A 27 14.84 -7.83 9.21
CA ASN A 27 13.81 -8.60 9.93
C ASN A 27 13.69 -10.05 9.46
N LEU A 28 14.66 -10.54 8.69
CA LEU A 28 14.65 -11.90 8.13
C LEU A 28 13.38 -12.20 7.31
N GLY A 29 12.79 -11.16 6.76
CA GLY A 29 11.58 -11.17 5.96
C GLY A 29 11.85 -11.18 4.47
N LYS A 30 10.79 -10.93 3.68
CA LYS A 30 10.87 -10.81 2.23
C LYS A 30 9.98 -9.68 1.73
N LEU A 31 10.49 -8.89 0.79
CA LEU A 31 9.74 -7.89 0.03
C LEU A 31 9.32 -8.46 -1.32
N TRP A 32 8.03 -8.32 -1.62
CA TRP A 32 7.47 -8.47 -2.97
C TRP A 32 7.14 -7.08 -3.50
N SER A 33 7.87 -6.62 -4.52
CA SER A 33 7.60 -5.36 -5.22
C SER A 33 6.84 -5.66 -6.51
N VAL A 34 5.65 -5.08 -6.63
CA VAL A 34 4.68 -5.39 -7.70
C VAL A 34 4.45 -4.16 -8.56
N ASP A 35 4.67 -4.28 -9.87
CA ASP A 35 4.38 -3.24 -10.85
C ASP A 35 4.11 -3.88 -12.22
N ILE A 36 3.36 -3.20 -13.06
CA ILE A 36 3.14 -3.59 -14.48
C ILE A 36 4.39 -3.37 -15.32
N ASN A 37 5.28 -2.49 -14.89
CA ASN A 37 6.56 -2.19 -15.53
C ASN A 37 7.73 -2.60 -14.64
N GLU A 38 8.84 -2.96 -15.24
CA GLU A 38 10.06 -3.21 -14.48
C GLU A 38 10.64 -1.88 -13.92
N PRO A 39 11.21 -1.89 -12.69
CA PRO A 39 11.85 -0.72 -12.12
C PRO A 39 13.02 -0.25 -12.98
N THR A 40 13.20 1.08 -13.06
CA THR A 40 14.22 1.67 -13.92
C THR A 40 15.57 1.88 -13.24
N GLU A 41 15.59 2.04 -11.93
CA GLU A 41 16.81 2.36 -11.18
C GLU A 41 17.17 1.29 -10.15
N TYR A 42 16.27 0.98 -9.20
CA TYR A 42 16.58 0.00 -8.17
C TYR A 42 16.32 -1.43 -8.65
N ARG A 43 17.41 -2.19 -8.83
CA ARG A 43 17.37 -3.63 -9.10
C ARG A 43 18.44 -4.28 -8.22
N PRO A 44 18.08 -5.11 -7.24
CA PRO A 44 19.07 -5.97 -6.59
C PRO A 44 19.82 -6.79 -7.65
N TYR A 45 21.13 -6.79 -7.60
CA TYR A 45 21.99 -7.46 -8.61
C TYR A 45 21.80 -8.97 -8.68
N GLU A 46 21.27 -9.55 -7.62
CA GLU A 46 21.02 -11.00 -7.51
C GLU A 46 19.60 -11.23 -7.00
N PRO A 47 18.92 -12.31 -7.42
CA PRO A 47 17.73 -12.77 -6.73
C PRO A 47 18.10 -13.04 -5.27
N THR A 48 17.55 -12.24 -4.36
CA THR A 48 17.85 -12.41 -2.94
C THR A 48 16.71 -13.20 -2.28
N LEU A 49 17.03 -13.89 -1.18
CA LEU A 49 15.99 -14.53 -0.37
C LEU A 49 14.99 -13.51 0.19
N HIS A 50 15.37 -12.23 0.20
CA HIS A 50 14.63 -11.13 0.84
C HIS A 50 13.94 -10.17 -0.15
N TYR A 51 14.05 -10.42 -1.46
CA TYR A 51 13.45 -9.56 -2.49
C TYR A 51 12.93 -10.38 -3.68
N GLU A 52 11.77 -9.99 -4.17
CA GLU A 52 11.19 -10.50 -5.41
C GLU A 52 10.44 -9.38 -6.12
N PHE A 53 10.77 -9.15 -7.40
CA PHE A 53 9.95 -8.29 -8.26
C PHE A 53 8.93 -9.14 -9.01
N VAL A 54 7.66 -8.72 -8.95
CA VAL A 54 6.54 -9.37 -9.63
C VAL A 54 5.96 -8.43 -10.67
N LYS A 55 6.17 -8.75 -11.94
CA LYS A 55 5.61 -7.97 -13.05
C LYS A 55 4.16 -8.34 -13.28
N GLN A 56 3.25 -7.63 -12.59
CA GLN A 56 1.83 -7.93 -12.58
C GLN A 56 1.02 -6.69 -12.17
N ASP A 57 -0.26 -6.66 -12.55
CA ASP A 57 -1.24 -5.73 -11.99
C ASP A 57 -1.44 -5.99 -10.49
N SER A 58 -1.49 -4.93 -9.69
CA SER A 58 -1.56 -5.04 -8.23
C SER A 58 -2.87 -5.67 -7.73
N ILE A 59 -3.99 -5.42 -8.40
CA ILE A 59 -5.29 -6.06 -8.07
C ILE A 59 -5.19 -7.55 -8.32
N GLN A 60 -4.67 -7.96 -9.48
CA GLN A 60 -4.49 -9.37 -9.81
C GLN A 60 -3.55 -10.05 -8.82
N PHE A 61 -2.42 -9.42 -8.47
CA PHE A 61 -1.49 -9.93 -7.46
C PHE A 61 -2.20 -10.16 -6.12
N LEU A 62 -2.98 -9.19 -5.66
CA LEU A 62 -3.72 -9.30 -4.39
C LEU A 62 -4.82 -10.37 -4.45
N GLU A 63 -5.48 -10.57 -5.58
CA GLU A 63 -6.48 -11.64 -5.76
C GLU A 63 -5.84 -13.04 -5.68
N GLU A 64 -4.66 -13.20 -6.25
CA GLU A 64 -3.90 -14.45 -6.27
C GLU A 64 -3.11 -14.71 -4.96
N TRP A 65 -2.94 -13.69 -4.11
CA TRP A 65 -2.18 -13.83 -2.86
C TRP A 65 -2.80 -14.87 -1.91
N PRO A 66 -1.99 -15.79 -1.36
CA PRO A 66 -2.49 -16.83 -0.45
C PRO A 66 -3.04 -16.21 0.85
N LYS A 67 -4.34 -16.30 1.08
CA LYS A 67 -5.02 -15.62 2.21
C LYS A 67 -4.59 -16.10 3.59
N HIS A 68 -3.90 -17.23 3.68
CA HIS A 68 -3.31 -17.73 4.92
C HIS A 68 -1.94 -17.11 5.25
N ILE A 69 -1.33 -16.41 4.29
CA ILE A 69 -0.08 -15.66 4.49
C ILE A 69 -0.47 -14.21 4.77
N LYS A 70 -0.14 -13.73 5.97
CA LYS A 70 -0.40 -12.32 6.32
C LYS A 70 0.71 -11.43 5.80
N MET A 71 0.32 -10.27 5.30
CA MET A 71 1.22 -9.18 4.96
C MET A 71 1.44 -8.35 6.23
N ASP A 72 2.68 -8.15 6.63
CA ASP A 72 3.01 -7.39 7.85
C ASP A 72 3.15 -5.90 7.55
N VAL A 73 3.79 -5.57 6.43
CA VAL A 73 3.94 -4.19 5.95
C VAL A 73 3.52 -4.13 4.47
N VAL A 74 2.63 -3.20 4.14
CA VAL A 74 2.20 -2.96 2.75
C VAL A 74 2.41 -1.49 2.42
N PHE A 75 3.12 -1.20 1.34
CA PHE A 75 3.22 0.13 0.76
C PHE A 75 2.40 0.19 -0.53
N VAL A 76 1.54 1.20 -0.66
CA VAL A 76 0.62 1.36 -1.80
C VAL A 76 0.87 2.72 -2.43
N ASP A 77 1.37 2.73 -3.65
CA ASP A 77 1.69 3.93 -4.42
C ASP A 77 1.64 3.66 -5.94
N ASP A 78 0.56 3.04 -6.41
CA ASP A 78 0.40 2.69 -7.81
C ASP A 78 -0.66 3.56 -8.52
N TRP A 79 -1.84 3.03 -8.82
CA TRP A 79 -2.90 3.71 -9.53
C TRP A 79 -3.89 4.39 -8.59
N HIS A 80 -3.95 5.72 -8.58
CA HIS A 80 -4.64 6.53 -7.57
C HIS A 80 -6.14 6.76 -7.84
N SER A 81 -6.78 6.04 -8.75
CA SER A 81 -8.22 6.18 -8.93
C SER A 81 -9.00 5.59 -7.75
N TYR A 82 -10.10 6.24 -7.36
CA TYR A 82 -10.95 5.75 -6.27
C TYR A 82 -11.34 4.27 -6.41
N PRO A 83 -11.87 3.80 -7.58
CA PRO A 83 -12.29 2.41 -7.70
C PRO A 83 -11.12 1.43 -7.54
N HIS A 84 -9.92 1.79 -8.00
CA HIS A 84 -8.72 0.97 -7.89
C HIS A 84 -8.27 0.84 -6.43
N VAL A 85 -8.06 1.97 -5.76
CA VAL A 85 -7.61 1.98 -4.35
C VAL A 85 -8.65 1.32 -3.44
N LYS A 86 -9.95 1.55 -3.69
CA LYS A 86 -11.02 0.88 -2.95
C LYS A 86 -10.93 -0.64 -3.08
N LYS A 87 -10.74 -1.15 -4.30
CA LYS A 87 -10.59 -2.58 -4.55
C LYS A 87 -9.34 -3.15 -3.87
N GLN A 88 -8.21 -2.43 -3.91
CA GLN A 88 -7.01 -2.83 -3.18
C GLN A 88 -7.27 -2.94 -1.67
N LEU A 89 -7.89 -1.93 -1.05
CA LEU A 89 -8.19 -1.95 0.38
C LEU A 89 -9.13 -3.10 0.77
N GLU A 90 -10.12 -3.43 -0.07
CA GLU A 90 -11.01 -4.60 0.11
C GLU A 90 -10.23 -5.93 0.07
N LEU A 91 -9.26 -6.06 -0.82
CA LEU A 91 -8.42 -7.26 -0.94
C LEU A 91 -7.40 -7.33 0.22
N LEU A 92 -6.77 -6.21 0.55
CA LEU A 92 -5.85 -6.10 1.67
C LEU A 92 -6.53 -6.42 3.01
N ASP A 93 -7.82 -6.10 3.16
CA ASP A 93 -8.58 -6.46 4.36
C ASP A 93 -8.54 -7.97 4.66
N GLN A 94 -8.40 -8.81 3.66
CA GLN A 94 -8.28 -10.26 3.80
C GLN A 94 -6.84 -10.72 4.11
N CYS A 95 -5.85 -9.92 3.74
CA CYS A 95 -4.43 -10.28 3.81
C CYS A 95 -3.69 -9.69 5.02
N VAL A 96 -4.25 -8.64 5.67
CA VAL A 96 -3.63 -7.97 6.82
C VAL A 96 -4.31 -8.33 8.14
N GLY A 97 -3.55 -8.21 9.22
CA GLY A 97 -4.02 -8.40 10.60
C GLY A 97 -3.87 -7.12 11.44
N PRO A 98 -4.21 -7.17 12.75
CA PRO A 98 -4.08 -6.01 13.64
C PRO A 98 -2.65 -5.55 13.91
N SER A 99 -1.66 -6.41 13.67
CA SER A 99 -0.23 -6.07 13.75
C SER A 99 0.34 -5.54 12.43
N SER A 100 -0.42 -5.64 11.35
CA SER A 100 0.01 -5.16 10.03
C SER A 100 -0.10 -3.65 9.93
N ILE A 101 0.75 -3.06 9.10
CA ILE A 101 0.75 -1.64 8.76
C ILE A 101 0.59 -1.51 7.24
N ILE A 102 -0.37 -0.71 6.80
CA ILE A 102 -0.49 -0.26 5.41
C ILE A 102 -0.05 1.20 5.36
N LEU A 103 0.90 1.49 4.49
CA LEU A 103 1.36 2.82 4.13
C LEU A 103 0.78 3.16 2.77
N LEU A 104 -0.08 4.17 2.68
CA LEU A 104 -0.71 4.60 1.44
C LEU A 104 -0.27 6.02 1.13
N HIS A 105 0.36 6.19 -0.02
CA HIS A 105 0.87 7.47 -0.50
C HIS A 105 -0.20 8.27 -1.24
N ASP A 106 0.06 9.57 -1.45
CA ASP A 106 -0.75 10.49 -2.26
C ASP A 106 -2.20 10.70 -1.79
N LEU A 107 -2.51 10.48 -0.50
CA LEU A 107 -3.86 10.66 0.01
C LEU A 107 -4.36 12.10 -0.11
N MET A 108 -3.49 13.08 0.03
CA MET A 108 -3.85 14.50 0.04
C MET A 108 -3.78 15.15 -1.36
N TYR A 109 -3.28 14.44 -2.34
CA TYR A 109 -3.17 14.96 -3.69
C TYR A 109 -4.57 15.15 -4.30
N GLY A 110 -4.87 16.36 -4.72
CA GLY A 110 -6.10 16.71 -5.44
C GLY A 110 -7.39 16.85 -4.62
N ASN A 111 -7.36 16.72 -3.29
CA ASN A 111 -8.63 16.64 -2.55
C ASN A 111 -8.85 17.66 -1.42
N THR A 112 -7.84 18.31 -0.91
CA THR A 112 -7.98 19.08 0.35
C THR A 112 -7.58 20.55 0.25
N ASP A 113 -6.92 20.96 -0.83
CA ASP A 113 -6.52 22.33 -1.01
C ASP A 113 -7.25 22.96 -2.19
N PRO A 114 -8.14 23.94 -1.97
CA PRO A 114 -8.77 24.69 -3.05
C PRO A 114 -7.77 25.40 -3.97
N PHE A 115 -6.51 25.55 -3.55
CA PHE A 115 -5.43 26.09 -4.39
C PHE A 115 -4.77 25.01 -5.28
N TYR A 116 -4.83 23.74 -4.91
CA TYR A 116 -4.37 22.63 -5.75
C TYR A 116 -5.39 22.21 -6.81
N HIS A 117 -6.66 22.60 -6.67
CA HIS A 117 -7.70 22.32 -7.68
C HIS A 117 -7.53 23.11 -8.99
N ALA A 118 -6.57 23.99 -9.07
CA ALA A 118 -6.42 24.85 -10.25
C ALA A 118 -5.93 24.10 -11.50
N ASP A 119 -5.36 22.89 -11.35
CA ASP A 119 -4.89 22.14 -12.51
C ASP A 119 -5.07 20.61 -12.39
N LEU A 120 -6.32 20.18 -12.21
CA LEU A 120 -6.70 18.77 -12.33
C LEU A 120 -6.48 18.21 -13.74
N SER A 121 -6.16 19.04 -14.72
CA SER A 121 -5.72 18.58 -16.05
C SER A 121 -4.45 17.72 -15.96
N TYR A 122 -3.67 17.88 -14.89
CA TYR A 122 -2.48 17.10 -14.60
C TYR A 122 -2.80 15.74 -13.96
N ALA A 123 -3.93 15.62 -13.30
CA ALA A 123 -4.26 14.43 -12.51
C ALA A 123 -4.65 13.22 -13.35
N GLY A 124 -5.10 13.41 -14.58
CA GLY A 124 -5.47 12.32 -15.47
C GLY A 124 -6.51 11.35 -14.89
N PRO A 125 -6.81 10.26 -15.58
CA PRO A 125 -7.77 9.24 -15.13
C PRO A 125 -7.39 8.54 -13.81
N GLN A 126 -6.14 8.59 -13.42
CA GLN A 126 -5.65 7.97 -12.19
C GLN A 126 -6.26 8.57 -10.91
N TRP A 127 -6.82 9.77 -10.96
CA TRP A 127 -7.44 10.45 -9.81
C TRP A 127 -8.96 10.43 -9.84
N ASP A 128 -9.55 9.60 -10.71
CA ASP A 128 -10.98 9.54 -10.88
C ASP A 128 -11.72 9.20 -9.57
N GLY A 129 -12.84 9.88 -9.36
CA GLY A 129 -13.76 9.62 -8.27
C GLY A 129 -13.32 10.07 -6.87
N GLY A 130 -12.28 10.92 -6.75
CA GLY A 130 -11.80 11.43 -5.46
C GLY A 130 -10.61 10.65 -4.90
N GLY A 131 -10.03 9.77 -5.70
CA GLY A 131 -8.75 9.11 -5.44
C GLY A 131 -8.66 8.32 -4.14
N PRO A 132 -7.43 8.19 -3.61
CA PRO A 132 -7.15 7.44 -2.38
C PRO A 132 -7.87 8.00 -1.16
N TYR A 133 -8.04 9.33 -1.07
CA TYR A 133 -8.74 9.98 0.06
C TYR A 133 -10.14 9.41 0.26
N ARG A 134 -10.93 9.34 -0.81
CA ARG A 134 -12.31 8.83 -0.73
C ARG A 134 -12.33 7.36 -0.32
N ALA A 135 -11.44 6.55 -0.85
CA ALA A 135 -11.35 5.13 -0.51
C ALA A 135 -11.05 4.92 0.99
N VAL A 136 -10.15 5.71 1.56
CA VAL A 136 -9.83 5.68 3.00
C VAL A 136 -10.98 6.24 3.84
N ALA A 137 -11.61 7.35 3.43
CA ALA A 137 -12.71 7.98 4.16
C ALA A 137 -13.97 7.08 4.27
N GLU A 138 -14.13 6.13 3.34
CA GLU A 138 -15.22 5.15 3.36
C GLU A 138 -14.92 3.91 4.22
N LEU A 139 -13.70 3.76 4.75
CA LEU A 139 -13.36 2.67 5.66
C LEU A 139 -14.19 2.75 6.94
N ASN A 140 -14.66 1.58 7.40
CA ASN A 140 -15.44 1.54 8.64
C ASN A 140 -14.53 1.82 9.85
N PRO A 141 -14.75 2.93 10.58
CA PRO A 141 -13.91 3.33 11.71
C PRO A 141 -14.03 2.41 12.94
N GLN A 142 -14.97 1.46 12.95
CA GLN A 142 -15.03 0.41 13.96
C GLN A 142 -13.93 -0.65 13.77
N PHE A 143 -13.48 -0.86 12.53
CA PHE A 143 -12.49 -1.88 12.16
C PHE A 143 -11.14 -1.31 11.76
N TRP A 144 -11.10 -0.04 11.34
CA TRP A 144 -9.92 0.62 10.84
C TRP A 144 -9.59 1.89 11.64
N GLU A 145 -8.33 2.18 11.76
CA GLU A 145 -7.80 3.46 12.21
C GLU A 145 -6.71 3.93 11.25
N TRP A 146 -6.58 5.24 11.10
CA TRP A 146 -5.57 5.82 10.22
C TRP A 146 -5.15 7.20 10.69
N SER A 147 -3.96 7.60 10.25
CA SER A 147 -3.43 8.95 10.43
C SER A 147 -2.66 9.34 9.18
N THR A 148 -2.79 10.59 8.75
CA THR A 148 -2.13 11.12 7.57
C THR A 148 -1.09 12.16 7.96
N LEU A 149 0.14 11.95 7.51
CA LEU A 149 1.21 12.94 7.51
C LEU A 149 1.05 13.81 6.26
N PRO A 150 0.92 15.15 6.40
CA PRO A 150 0.53 16.01 5.28
C PRO A 150 1.66 16.36 4.31
N TRP A 151 2.85 15.77 4.49
CA TRP A 151 4.00 16.05 3.65
C TRP A 151 4.01 15.17 2.40
N ASN A 152 4.63 15.65 1.34
CA ASN A 152 4.83 14.93 0.09
C ASN A 152 3.53 14.26 -0.43
N ASN A 153 2.48 15.08 -0.64
CA ASN A 153 1.15 14.67 -1.08
C ASN A 153 0.36 13.80 -0.08
N GLY A 154 0.88 13.58 1.11
CA GLY A 154 0.24 12.83 2.17
C GLY A 154 0.62 11.35 2.22
N LEU A 155 1.26 10.96 3.30
CA LEU A 155 1.50 9.56 3.64
C LEU A 155 0.50 9.14 4.72
N THR A 156 -0.34 8.18 4.44
CA THR A 156 -1.34 7.66 5.38
C THR A 156 -0.91 6.32 5.92
N ILE A 157 -0.92 6.21 7.24
CA ILE A 157 -0.70 4.96 7.96
C ILE A 157 -2.07 4.40 8.32
N LEU A 158 -2.40 3.21 7.82
CA LEU A 158 -3.63 2.51 8.15
C LEU A 158 -3.32 1.23 8.95
N ARG A 159 -4.18 0.92 9.90
CA ARG A 159 -4.11 -0.31 10.69
C ARG A 159 -5.50 -0.85 10.99
N LYS A 160 -5.63 -2.17 11.00
CA LYS A 160 -6.84 -2.84 11.53
C LYS A 160 -6.85 -2.76 13.05
N LYS A 161 -8.01 -2.45 13.61
CA LYS A 161 -8.22 -2.52 15.06
C LYS A 161 -8.34 -3.98 15.51
N TYR A 162 -7.90 -4.26 16.72
CA TYR A 162 -8.17 -5.55 17.34
C TYR A 162 -9.69 -5.73 17.44
N SER A 163 -10.20 -6.82 16.90
CA SER A 163 -11.63 -7.13 17.09
C SER A 163 -11.87 -7.37 18.59
N ASN A 164 -12.86 -6.66 19.15
CA ASN A 164 -13.25 -6.78 20.56
C ASN A 164 -13.80 -8.17 20.96
N LYS A 165 -13.53 -9.23 20.18
CA LYS A 165 -13.91 -10.61 20.56
C LYS A 165 -13.26 -11.10 21.84
N TYR A 166 -12.24 -10.40 22.36
CA TYR A 166 -11.53 -10.80 23.59
C TYR A 166 -11.95 -10.00 24.85
N HIS A 167 -12.87 -9.04 24.76
CA HIS A 167 -13.36 -8.29 25.91
C HIS A 167 -14.70 -8.79 26.50
N ARG A 168 -15.15 -9.97 26.10
CA ARG A 168 -16.26 -10.65 26.81
C ARG A 168 -15.69 -11.85 27.58
N ARG A 169 -15.05 -11.56 28.71
CA ARG A 169 -14.91 -12.46 29.83
C ARG A 169 -15.18 -11.69 31.13
#